data_76e4cc04492d1111a2855e573e5db789
#
_entry.id   76e4cc04492d1111a2855e573e5db789
#
_cell.length_a   1.000
_cell.length_b   1.000
_cell.length_c   1.000
_cell.angle_alpha   90.00
_cell.angle_beta   90.00
_cell.angle_gamma   90.00
#
_symmetry.space_group_name_H-M   'P 1'
#
loop_
_entity.id
_entity.type
_entity.pdbx_description
1 polymer ?
#
loop_
_entity_poly.entity_id
_entity_poly.type
_entity_poly.pdbx_seq_one_letter_code
_entity_poly.pdbx_strand_id
1 'polypeptide(L)'
;RVLPVMGSRGCYWEKCAFCSIPFDHMNFHVRYAENVVNDFKTLQKKYNCNHFFFTDEALPINFLRTFAAKIIEEKVDVQWTGELKFEKSLLKDDRMDLLYKSGCRKLIFGLESYNQRVLDSMKKGVELSWVDETAERCMKLGIAMHFYLICGFPTETREEVMDSINFILDNQRLLDSPGFSAILSQFDLERGAPIEKNPAEWGIKNLYTPPEHDLSLGYSYETTIGMNSEEINELYQQLIEKLGREVMTFPHNYSLSDGLLYLAHHQRNSLTERLGALA
;
A
#
# COMPACT_ATOMS: atom_id res chain seq x y z
N ARG A 1 19.32 -2.08 -9.29
CA ARG A 1 19.23 -3.14 -8.24
C ARG A 1 18.64 -2.48 -6.99
N VAL A 2 17.63 -3.13 -6.38
CA VAL A 2 17.04 -2.73 -5.10
C VAL A 2 17.21 -3.89 -4.12
N LEU A 3 17.51 -3.61 -2.88
CA LEU A 3 17.76 -4.62 -1.86
C LEU A 3 16.60 -4.69 -0.87
N PRO A 4 16.03 -5.88 -0.62
CA PRO A 4 14.99 -6.05 0.37
C PRO A 4 15.58 -5.97 1.79
N VAL A 5 14.88 -5.30 2.69
CA VAL A 5 15.18 -5.24 4.13
C VAL A 5 13.89 -5.31 4.91
N MET A 6 13.90 -5.93 6.05
CA MET A 6 12.74 -6.04 6.94
C MET A 6 12.97 -5.23 8.22
N GLY A 7 12.06 -4.33 8.53
CA GLY A 7 12.03 -3.55 9.78
C GLY A 7 11.13 -4.18 10.84
N SER A 8 10.04 -4.83 10.41
CA SER A 8 9.09 -5.54 11.27
C SER A 8 8.54 -6.78 10.57
N ARG A 9 7.89 -7.65 11.32
CA ARG A 9 7.19 -8.82 10.83
C ARG A 9 5.78 -8.84 11.37
N GLY A 10 4.80 -9.14 10.50
CA GLY A 10 3.38 -9.02 10.81
C GLY A 10 2.90 -7.56 10.75
N CYS A 11 1.63 -7.34 10.98
CA CYS A 11 1.02 -6.01 10.96
C CYS A 11 0.65 -5.56 12.37
N TYR A 12 1.10 -4.38 12.77
CA TYR A 12 0.81 -3.83 14.11
C TYR A 12 -0.66 -3.44 14.33
N TRP A 13 -1.43 -3.27 13.24
CA TRP A 13 -2.84 -2.91 13.35
C TRP A 13 -3.72 -4.08 13.77
N GLU A 14 -3.55 -5.25 13.16
CA GLU A 14 -4.20 -6.53 13.49
C GLU A 14 -5.74 -6.52 13.59
N LYS A 15 -6.43 -5.52 13.00
CA LYS A 15 -7.88 -5.34 13.17
C LYS A 15 -8.69 -5.41 11.89
N CYS A 16 -8.04 -5.38 10.71
CA CYS A 16 -8.76 -5.41 9.46
C CYS A 16 -9.60 -6.68 9.33
N ALA A 17 -10.90 -6.51 9.02
CA ALA A 17 -11.83 -7.62 8.96
C ALA A 17 -11.49 -8.66 7.87
N PHE A 18 -10.81 -8.21 6.81
CA PHE A 18 -10.47 -9.00 5.63
C PHE A 18 -9.09 -9.66 5.67
N CYS A 19 -8.22 -9.26 6.60
CA CYS A 19 -6.80 -9.59 6.53
C CYS A 19 -6.49 -10.87 7.33
N SER A 20 -5.84 -11.84 6.70
CA SER A 20 -5.40 -13.10 7.31
C SER A 20 -4.07 -13.01 8.05
N ILE A 21 -3.24 -11.99 7.77
CA ILE A 21 -1.87 -11.85 8.30
C ILE A 21 -1.75 -12.07 9.82
N PRO A 22 -2.63 -11.50 10.68
CA PRO A 22 -2.53 -11.71 12.13
C PRO A 22 -2.82 -13.15 12.57
N PHE A 23 -3.46 -13.95 11.71
CA PHE A 23 -3.95 -15.29 12.04
C PHE A 23 -2.98 -16.39 11.59
N ASP A 24 -2.07 -16.10 10.69
CA ASP A 24 -1.03 -17.04 10.24
C ASP A 24 0.10 -17.22 11.28
N HIS A 25 -0.22 -17.09 12.56
CA HIS A 25 0.70 -17.27 13.69
C HIS A 25 1.88 -16.28 13.75
N MET A 26 1.80 -15.17 13.02
CA MET A 26 2.83 -14.14 13.06
C MET A 26 2.44 -13.02 14.03
N ASN A 27 2.79 -13.17 15.30
CA ASN A 27 2.75 -12.04 16.23
C ASN A 27 3.57 -10.89 15.67
N PHE A 28 3.05 -9.68 15.81
CA PHE A 28 3.78 -8.49 15.39
C PHE A 28 5.08 -8.31 16.18
N HIS A 29 6.18 -8.16 15.47
CA HIS A 29 7.50 -7.88 16.02
C HIS A 29 8.19 -6.78 15.22
N VAL A 30 8.69 -5.76 15.92
CA VAL A 30 9.49 -4.69 15.32
C VAL A 30 10.94 -4.80 15.75
N ARG A 31 11.86 -4.57 14.84
CA ARG A 31 13.30 -4.56 15.09
C ARG A 31 13.75 -3.21 15.67
N TYR A 32 14.86 -3.20 16.34
CA TYR A 32 15.50 -1.95 16.72
C TYR A 32 16.00 -1.21 15.46
N ALA A 33 15.68 0.08 15.35
CA ALA A 33 16.05 0.89 14.21
C ALA A 33 17.56 0.90 13.93
N GLU A 34 18.37 0.87 14.99
CA GLU A 34 19.84 0.78 14.90
C GLU A 34 20.31 -0.45 14.13
N ASN A 35 19.70 -1.61 14.40
CA ASN A 35 20.07 -2.83 13.72
C ASN A 35 19.71 -2.76 12.22
N VAL A 36 18.58 -2.13 11.90
CA VAL A 36 18.16 -1.95 10.51
C VAL A 36 19.07 -0.98 9.78
N VAL A 37 19.48 0.13 10.42
CA VAL A 37 20.46 1.07 9.86
C VAL A 37 21.81 0.36 9.61
N ASN A 38 22.25 -0.50 10.50
CA ASN A 38 23.48 -1.28 10.32
C ASN A 38 23.36 -2.27 9.15
N ASP A 39 22.17 -2.87 8.93
CA ASP A 39 21.93 -3.70 7.76
C ASP A 39 22.04 -2.87 6.48
N PHE A 40 21.43 -1.68 6.43
CA PHE A 40 21.54 -0.77 5.30
C PHE A 40 23.00 -0.48 4.94
N LYS A 41 23.80 -0.09 5.94
CA LYS A 41 25.24 0.20 5.74
C LYS A 41 26.01 -1.03 5.25
N THR A 42 25.73 -2.19 5.81
CA THR A 42 26.38 -3.46 5.46
C THR A 42 26.03 -3.87 4.03
N LEU A 43 24.75 -3.83 3.68
CA LEU A 43 24.26 -4.20 2.37
C LEU A 43 24.69 -3.18 1.31
N GLN A 44 24.66 -1.88 1.61
CA GLN A 44 25.16 -0.83 0.75
C GLN A 44 26.63 -1.08 0.37
N LYS A 45 27.48 -1.33 1.35
CA LYS A 45 28.90 -1.62 1.12
C LYS A 45 29.10 -2.92 0.35
N LYS A 46 28.38 -3.99 0.72
CA LYS A 46 28.54 -5.32 0.12
C LYS A 46 28.11 -5.38 -1.34
N TYR A 47 27.02 -4.69 -1.68
CA TYR A 47 26.40 -4.78 -3.00
C TYR A 47 26.57 -3.53 -3.86
N ASN A 48 27.21 -2.49 -3.35
CA ASN A 48 27.35 -1.17 -3.98
C ASN A 48 25.99 -0.68 -4.49
N CYS A 49 25.00 -0.63 -3.59
CA CYS A 49 23.62 -0.32 -3.92
C CYS A 49 23.00 0.55 -2.82
N ASN A 50 22.39 1.67 -3.22
CA ASN A 50 21.80 2.65 -2.31
C ASN A 50 20.27 2.58 -2.25
N HIS A 51 19.65 1.63 -2.96
CA HIS A 51 18.20 1.53 -3.06
C HIS A 51 17.70 0.33 -2.27
N PHE A 52 16.71 0.58 -1.41
CA PHE A 52 16.16 -0.40 -0.49
C PHE A 52 14.62 -0.43 -0.55
N PHE A 53 14.08 -1.61 -0.36
CA PHE A 53 12.67 -1.85 -0.21
C PHE A 53 12.41 -2.54 1.14
N PHE A 54 11.58 -1.92 1.98
CA PHE A 54 11.07 -2.56 3.17
C PHE A 54 10.01 -3.60 2.78
N THR A 55 10.22 -4.84 3.17
CA THR A 55 9.31 -5.97 2.88
C THR A 55 8.26 -6.17 3.97
N ASP A 56 8.00 -5.14 4.72
CA ASP A 56 7.08 -5.12 5.85
C ASP A 56 5.64 -4.98 5.37
N GLU A 57 4.69 -5.64 6.01
CA GLU A 57 3.26 -5.54 5.74
C GLU A 57 2.67 -4.16 6.10
N ALA A 58 3.23 -3.52 7.10
CA ALA A 58 2.96 -2.14 7.47
C ALA A 58 4.02 -1.64 8.45
N LEU A 59 4.83 -0.68 8.04
CA LEU A 59 5.87 -0.08 8.86
C LEU A 59 5.27 0.81 9.97
N PRO A 60 5.59 0.57 11.24
CA PRO A 60 5.12 1.42 12.32
C PRO A 60 5.74 2.83 12.26
N ILE A 61 4.93 3.85 12.37
CA ILE A 61 5.40 5.25 12.28
C ILE A 61 6.46 5.59 13.34
N ASN A 62 6.35 5.02 14.54
CA ASN A 62 7.37 5.24 15.59
C ASN A 62 8.72 4.61 15.23
N PHE A 63 8.71 3.44 14.62
CA PHE A 63 9.92 2.82 14.08
C PHE A 63 10.53 3.70 12.99
N LEU A 64 9.74 4.11 12.01
CA LEU A 64 10.19 4.96 10.90
C LEU A 64 10.79 6.29 11.38
N ARG A 65 10.20 6.90 12.39
CA ARG A 65 10.75 8.13 12.98
C ARG A 65 12.17 7.91 13.55
N THR A 66 12.36 6.83 14.31
CA THR A 66 13.66 6.51 14.90
C THR A 66 14.67 6.11 13.82
N PHE A 67 14.26 5.29 12.85
CA PHE A 67 15.06 4.88 11.71
C PHE A 67 15.52 6.09 10.89
N ALA A 68 14.58 6.97 10.51
CA ALA A 68 14.88 8.15 9.70
C ALA A 68 15.84 9.12 10.41
N ALA A 69 15.63 9.34 11.71
CA ALA A 69 16.53 10.17 12.49
C ALA A 69 17.96 9.60 12.51
N LYS A 70 18.12 8.28 12.67
CA LYS A 70 19.44 7.64 12.65
C LYS A 70 20.10 7.64 11.29
N ILE A 71 19.35 7.40 10.21
CA ILE A 71 19.87 7.51 8.83
C ILE A 71 20.47 8.90 8.58
N ILE A 72 19.79 9.94 9.05
CA ILE A 72 20.26 11.33 8.92
C ILE A 72 21.47 11.61 9.81
N GLU A 73 21.41 11.21 11.09
CA GLU A 73 22.49 11.39 12.06
C GLU A 73 23.79 10.74 11.59
N GLU A 74 23.71 9.50 11.10
CA GLU A 74 24.85 8.72 10.62
C GLU A 74 25.22 9.02 9.16
N LYS A 75 24.50 9.95 8.52
CA LYS A 75 24.73 10.40 7.12
C LYS A 75 24.78 9.23 6.13
N VAL A 76 23.88 8.27 6.28
CA VAL A 76 23.77 7.11 5.39
C VAL A 76 23.05 7.56 4.10
N ASP A 77 23.77 7.58 2.97
CA ASP A 77 23.21 7.97 1.67
C ASP A 77 22.47 6.81 1.04
N VAL A 78 21.17 6.77 1.25
CA VAL A 78 20.29 5.70 0.77
C VAL A 78 18.94 6.28 0.30
N GLN A 79 18.25 5.47 -0.48
CA GLN A 79 16.87 5.71 -0.86
C GLN A 79 16.04 4.47 -0.54
N TRP A 80 14.85 4.70 -0.07
CA TRP A 80 14.00 3.61 0.36
C TRP A 80 12.53 3.83 0.06
N THR A 81 11.82 2.73 -0.02
CA THR A 81 10.36 2.62 -0.10
C THR A 81 9.85 1.62 0.92
N GLY A 82 8.59 1.74 1.30
CA GLY A 82 7.95 0.78 2.20
C GLY A 82 6.44 0.97 2.26
N GLU A 83 5.78 -0.02 2.85
CA GLU A 83 4.34 -0.06 3.00
C GLU A 83 3.89 0.53 4.33
N LEU A 84 2.86 1.36 4.29
CA LEU A 84 2.30 2.05 5.44
C LEU A 84 0.78 1.98 5.43
N LYS A 85 0.23 2.12 6.62
CA LYS A 85 -1.18 2.45 6.83
C LYS A 85 -1.33 3.97 6.93
N PHE A 86 -2.40 4.54 6.40
CA PHE A 86 -2.74 5.93 6.67
C PHE A 86 -3.04 6.12 8.15
N GLU A 87 -2.35 7.06 8.77
CA GLU A 87 -2.47 7.34 10.20
C GLU A 87 -2.29 8.83 10.51
N LYS A 88 -3.09 9.33 11.44
CA LYS A 88 -2.94 10.68 11.97
C LYS A 88 -1.52 10.92 12.53
N SER A 89 -0.89 9.87 13.03
CA SER A 89 0.46 9.95 13.59
C SER A 89 1.51 10.30 12.55
N LEU A 90 1.32 9.92 11.28
CA LEU A 90 2.20 10.27 10.16
C LEU A 90 2.19 11.78 9.87
N LEU A 91 1.05 12.43 10.11
CA LEU A 91 0.81 13.84 9.83
C LEU A 91 1.29 14.80 10.93
N LYS A 92 1.78 14.26 12.06
CA LYS A 92 2.26 15.09 13.18
C LYS A 92 3.61 15.71 12.86
N ASP A 93 3.76 16.98 13.24
CA ASP A 93 5.02 17.72 13.17
C ASP A 93 5.64 17.66 11.76
N ASP A 94 6.94 17.50 11.68
CA ASP A 94 7.76 17.41 10.47
C ASP A 94 8.08 15.95 10.06
N ARG A 95 7.26 14.98 10.45
CA ARG A 95 7.55 13.55 10.22
C ARG A 95 7.72 13.20 8.75
N MET A 96 6.84 13.71 7.89
CA MET A 96 6.95 13.48 6.45
C MET A 96 8.24 14.07 5.88
N ASP A 97 8.64 15.28 6.35
CA ASP A 97 9.92 15.90 6.00
C ASP A 97 11.10 15.05 6.48
N LEU A 98 11.02 14.49 7.69
CA LEU A 98 12.03 13.60 8.24
C LEU A 98 12.18 12.33 7.38
N LEU A 99 11.08 11.69 6.99
CA LEU A 99 11.11 10.54 6.10
C LEU A 99 11.76 10.91 4.76
N TYR A 100 11.37 12.02 4.16
CA TYR A 100 11.96 12.49 2.91
C TYR A 100 13.47 12.74 3.04
N LYS A 101 13.92 13.42 4.10
CA LYS A 101 15.32 13.69 4.38
C LYS A 101 16.14 12.41 4.58
N SER A 102 15.53 11.38 5.16
CA SER A 102 16.19 10.07 5.36
C SER A 102 16.29 9.22 4.10
N GLY A 103 15.81 9.73 2.96
CA GLY A 103 15.86 9.02 1.68
C GLY A 103 14.56 8.32 1.28
N CYS A 104 13.44 8.52 1.96
CA CYS A 104 12.14 8.05 1.48
C CYS A 104 11.83 8.67 0.11
N ARG A 105 11.50 7.82 -0.87
CA ARG A 105 11.18 8.29 -2.23
C ARG A 105 9.82 7.78 -2.71
N LYS A 106 9.32 6.72 -2.11
CA LYS A 106 8.00 6.17 -2.42
C LYS A 106 7.39 5.59 -1.15
N LEU A 107 6.10 5.81 -0.98
CA LEU A 107 5.28 5.18 0.05
C LEU A 107 4.14 4.40 -0.61
N ILE A 108 3.90 3.21 -0.11
CA ILE A 108 2.85 2.31 -0.56
C ILE A 108 1.79 2.27 0.54
N PHE A 109 0.54 2.49 0.17
CA PHE A 109 -0.54 2.57 1.14
C PHE A 109 -1.67 1.59 0.81
N GLY A 110 -2.08 0.81 1.78
CA GLY A 110 -3.37 0.13 1.75
C GLY A 110 -4.48 1.16 1.98
N LEU A 111 -4.99 1.77 0.91
CA LEU A 111 -6.16 2.65 0.96
C LEU A 111 -7.44 1.82 1.09
N GLU A 112 -7.53 0.76 0.33
CA GLU A 112 -8.59 -0.22 0.19
C GLU A 112 -9.89 0.37 -0.37
N SER A 113 -10.40 1.46 0.20
CA SER A 113 -11.57 2.19 -0.28
C SER A 113 -11.46 3.68 0.04
N TYR A 114 -11.99 4.55 -0.81
CA TYR A 114 -12.17 5.97 -0.52
C TYR A 114 -13.63 6.27 -0.13
N ASN A 115 -14.23 5.35 0.65
CA ASN A 115 -15.54 5.52 1.26
C ASN A 115 -15.44 5.20 2.76
N GLN A 116 -15.81 6.17 3.62
CA GLN A 116 -15.61 6.04 5.08
C GLN A 116 -16.41 4.87 5.66
N ARG A 117 -17.66 4.66 5.22
CA ARG A 117 -18.48 3.53 5.68
C ARG A 117 -17.83 2.19 5.38
N VAL A 118 -17.24 2.05 4.19
CA VAL A 118 -16.54 0.82 3.77
C VAL A 118 -15.28 0.62 4.60
N LEU A 119 -14.46 1.65 4.81
CA LEU A 119 -13.28 1.62 5.68
C LEU A 119 -13.61 1.24 7.12
N ASP A 120 -14.72 1.76 7.65
CA ASP A 120 -15.20 1.42 8.99
C ASP A 120 -15.67 -0.03 9.06
N SER A 121 -16.39 -0.50 8.04
CA SER A 121 -16.81 -1.91 7.92
C SER A 121 -15.59 -2.84 7.81
N MET A 122 -14.58 -2.47 7.06
CA MET A 122 -13.29 -3.18 6.97
C MET A 122 -12.49 -3.14 8.28
N LYS A 123 -12.88 -2.33 9.25
CA LYS A 123 -12.12 -2.05 10.49
C LYS A 123 -10.69 -1.57 10.21
N LYS A 124 -10.53 -0.84 9.09
CA LYS A 124 -9.23 -0.34 8.63
C LYS A 124 -8.66 0.74 9.57
N GLY A 125 -9.56 1.49 10.26
CA GLY A 125 -9.17 2.57 11.19
C GLY A 125 -8.39 3.68 10.48
N VAL A 126 -8.92 4.12 9.35
CA VAL A 126 -8.43 5.23 8.53
C VAL A 126 -9.55 6.25 8.39
N GLU A 127 -9.22 7.52 8.54
CA GLU A 127 -10.09 8.64 8.24
C GLU A 127 -9.73 9.22 6.87
N LEU A 128 -10.69 9.52 6.02
CA LEU A 128 -10.43 10.04 4.67
C LEU A 128 -9.62 11.33 4.71
N SER A 129 -9.84 12.20 5.69
CA SER A 129 -9.03 13.41 5.87
C SER A 129 -7.54 13.15 6.05
N TRP A 130 -7.15 12.00 6.60
CA TRP A 130 -5.73 11.63 6.70
C TRP A 130 -5.17 11.19 5.36
N VAL A 131 -6.00 10.59 4.52
CA VAL A 131 -5.63 10.21 3.14
C VAL A 131 -5.30 11.46 2.35
N ASP A 132 -6.23 12.43 2.35
CA ASP A 132 -6.09 13.68 1.61
C ASP A 132 -4.83 14.45 2.04
N GLU A 133 -4.67 14.65 3.35
CA GLU A 133 -3.53 15.37 3.89
C GLU A 133 -2.20 14.65 3.62
N THR A 134 -2.17 13.32 3.71
CA THR A 134 -0.97 12.53 3.40
C THR A 134 -0.62 12.66 1.92
N ALA A 135 -1.60 12.52 1.03
CA ALA A 135 -1.38 12.66 -0.41
C ALA A 135 -0.85 14.06 -0.77
N GLU A 136 -1.44 15.12 -0.21
CA GLU A 136 -0.98 16.49 -0.41
C GLU A 136 0.47 16.70 0.05
N ARG A 137 0.83 16.18 1.22
CA ARG A 137 2.20 16.27 1.74
C ARG A 137 3.19 15.46 0.92
N CYS A 138 2.83 14.26 0.46
CA CYS A 138 3.65 13.45 -0.44
C CYS A 138 3.92 14.21 -1.74
N MET A 139 2.88 14.75 -2.38
CA MET A 139 3.01 15.55 -3.61
C MET A 139 3.93 16.76 -3.40
N LYS A 140 3.76 17.50 -2.30
CA LYS A 140 4.60 18.65 -1.97
C LYS A 140 6.05 18.29 -1.78
N LEU A 141 6.35 17.17 -1.13
CA LEU A 141 7.71 16.68 -0.92
C LEU A 141 8.26 15.93 -2.13
N GLY A 142 7.39 15.52 -3.08
CA GLY A 142 7.70 14.67 -4.22
C GLY A 142 8.07 13.25 -3.79
N ILE A 143 7.40 12.75 -2.78
CA ILE A 143 7.39 11.33 -2.45
C ILE A 143 6.35 10.67 -3.35
N ALA A 144 6.77 9.71 -4.16
CA ALA A 144 5.87 8.91 -4.99
C ALA A 144 4.89 8.11 -4.12
N MET A 145 3.70 7.84 -4.64
CA MET A 145 2.68 7.07 -3.91
C MET A 145 2.19 5.89 -4.73
N HIS A 146 1.88 4.81 -4.04
CA HIS A 146 1.14 3.70 -4.60
C HIS A 146 -0.03 3.36 -3.70
N PHE A 147 -1.24 3.18 -4.28
CA PHE A 147 -2.43 2.84 -3.53
C PHE A 147 -2.92 1.44 -3.88
N TYR A 148 -3.15 0.63 -2.88
CA TYR A 148 -3.93 -0.60 -3.00
C TYR A 148 -5.40 -0.27 -2.77
N LEU A 149 -6.25 -0.77 -3.66
CA LEU A 149 -7.70 -0.66 -3.60
C LEU A 149 -8.33 -2.04 -3.68
N ILE A 150 -9.45 -2.21 -3.00
CA ILE A 150 -10.26 -3.42 -3.02
C ILE A 150 -11.64 -3.09 -3.59
N CYS A 151 -12.11 -3.89 -4.52
CA CYS A 151 -13.47 -3.82 -5.07
C CYS A 151 -14.26 -5.04 -4.61
N GLY A 152 -15.47 -4.82 -4.16
CA GLY A 152 -16.40 -5.88 -3.81
C GLY A 152 -16.23 -6.43 -2.39
N PHE A 153 -15.75 -5.59 -1.47
CA PHE A 153 -15.84 -5.95 -0.04
C PHE A 153 -17.30 -6.23 0.33
N PRO A 154 -17.60 -7.28 1.11
CA PRO A 154 -18.98 -7.60 1.51
C PRO A 154 -19.69 -6.38 2.09
N THR A 155 -20.94 -6.15 1.66
CA THR A 155 -21.76 -4.96 1.90
C THR A 155 -21.48 -3.74 1.04
N GLU A 156 -20.38 -3.70 0.28
CA GLU A 156 -20.05 -2.57 -0.59
C GLU A 156 -21.01 -2.47 -1.77
N THR A 157 -21.45 -1.25 -2.08
CA THR A 157 -22.30 -0.95 -3.24
C THR A 157 -21.45 -0.49 -4.42
N ARG A 158 -22.04 -0.50 -5.61
CA ARG A 158 -21.40 0.01 -6.83
C ARG A 158 -20.96 1.48 -6.69
N GLU A 159 -21.82 2.30 -6.09
CA GLU A 159 -21.55 3.72 -5.85
C GLU A 159 -20.35 3.92 -4.95
N GLU A 160 -20.22 3.11 -3.90
CA GLU A 160 -19.10 3.18 -2.96
C GLU A 160 -17.77 2.74 -3.57
N VAL A 161 -17.78 1.76 -4.46
CA VAL A 161 -16.59 1.45 -5.29
C VAL A 161 -16.23 2.64 -6.17
N MET A 162 -17.24 3.28 -6.78
CA MET A 162 -17.00 4.44 -7.63
C MET A 162 -16.44 5.64 -6.88
N ASP A 163 -16.73 5.82 -5.58
CA ASP A 163 -16.10 6.86 -4.76
C ASP A 163 -14.57 6.71 -4.79
N SER A 164 -14.07 5.49 -4.65
CA SER A 164 -12.62 5.19 -4.69
C SER A 164 -12.00 5.47 -6.06
N ILE A 165 -12.69 5.11 -7.13
CA ILE A 165 -12.23 5.29 -8.49
C ILE A 165 -12.24 6.78 -8.87
N ASN A 166 -13.32 7.49 -8.53
CA ASN A 166 -13.44 8.91 -8.82
C ASN A 166 -12.44 9.74 -8.02
N PHE A 167 -12.14 9.38 -6.75
CA PHE A 167 -11.08 10.01 -5.98
C PHE A 167 -9.74 10.05 -6.73
N ILE A 168 -9.42 8.98 -7.45
CA ILE A 168 -8.19 8.90 -8.24
C ILE A 168 -8.35 9.67 -9.56
N LEU A 169 -9.40 9.37 -10.33
CA LEU A 169 -9.53 9.85 -11.70
C LEU A 169 -9.90 11.34 -11.79
N ASP A 170 -10.62 11.86 -10.81
CA ASP A 170 -10.98 13.27 -10.75
C ASP A 170 -9.88 14.15 -10.11
N ASN A 171 -8.82 13.52 -9.58
CA ASN A 171 -7.73 14.23 -8.93
C ASN A 171 -6.51 14.35 -9.87
N GLN A 172 -6.57 15.33 -10.80
CA GLN A 172 -5.51 15.57 -11.77
C GLN A 172 -4.14 15.79 -11.11
N ARG A 173 -4.09 16.44 -9.94
CA ARG A 173 -2.83 16.66 -9.22
C ARG A 173 -2.20 15.36 -8.72
N LEU A 174 -3.03 14.38 -8.35
CA LEU A 174 -2.59 13.07 -7.96
C LEU A 174 -2.07 12.29 -9.17
N LEU A 175 -2.80 12.33 -10.29
CA LEU A 175 -2.42 11.68 -11.54
C LEU A 175 -1.11 12.25 -12.11
N ASP A 176 -0.92 13.56 -12.04
CA ASP A 176 0.29 14.24 -12.49
C ASP A 176 1.47 14.09 -11.52
N SER A 177 1.23 13.51 -10.33
CA SER A 177 2.30 13.32 -9.34
C SER A 177 3.31 12.28 -9.82
N PRO A 178 4.60 12.63 -9.90
CA PRO A 178 5.60 11.71 -10.40
C PRO A 178 5.66 10.40 -9.63
N GLY A 179 5.51 9.28 -10.35
CA GLY A 179 5.56 7.94 -9.77
C GLY A 179 4.30 7.52 -9.00
N PHE A 180 3.21 8.28 -9.12
CA PHE A 180 1.91 7.83 -8.63
C PHE A 180 1.46 6.58 -9.39
N SER A 181 0.87 5.65 -8.66
CA SER A 181 0.26 4.45 -9.23
C SER A 181 -0.80 3.91 -8.27
N ALA A 182 -1.75 3.16 -8.81
CA ALA A 182 -2.75 2.46 -8.01
C ALA A 182 -3.01 1.08 -8.62
N ILE A 183 -3.45 0.16 -7.79
CA ILE A 183 -3.92 -1.15 -8.22
C ILE A 183 -5.27 -1.42 -7.57
N LEU A 184 -6.19 -1.93 -8.37
CA LEU A 184 -7.48 -2.41 -7.92
C LEU A 184 -7.46 -3.93 -7.92
N SER A 185 -7.80 -4.54 -6.78
CA SER A 185 -7.98 -5.98 -6.63
C SER A 185 -9.43 -6.29 -6.29
N GLN A 186 -9.92 -7.44 -6.70
CA GLN A 186 -11.18 -7.94 -6.14
C GLN A 186 -10.95 -8.40 -4.71
N PHE A 187 -11.99 -8.24 -3.88
CA PHE A 187 -11.98 -8.82 -2.55
C PHE A 187 -11.95 -10.34 -2.62
N ASP A 188 -11.00 -10.92 -1.93
CA ASP A 188 -10.92 -12.37 -1.68
C ASP A 188 -11.07 -12.64 -0.19
N LEU A 189 -11.96 -13.57 0.16
CA LEU A 189 -12.18 -13.98 1.54
C LEU A 189 -11.19 -15.08 1.90
N GLU A 190 -10.12 -14.69 2.54
CA GLU A 190 -9.04 -15.59 2.91
C GLU A 190 -9.34 -16.36 4.21
N ARG A 191 -8.81 -17.58 4.29
CA ARG A 191 -8.84 -18.40 5.50
C ARG A 191 -8.09 -17.68 6.62
N GLY A 192 -8.67 -17.70 7.82
CA GLY A 192 -8.10 -17.05 8.99
C GLY A 192 -8.43 -15.56 9.12
N ALA A 193 -9.01 -14.92 8.11
CA ALA A 193 -9.48 -13.56 8.23
C ALA A 193 -10.61 -13.41 9.27
N PRO A 194 -10.69 -12.30 10.04
CA PRO A 194 -11.73 -12.11 11.05
C PRO A 194 -13.16 -12.27 10.54
N ILE A 195 -13.42 -11.86 9.30
CA ILE A 195 -14.71 -11.96 8.63
C ILE A 195 -15.20 -13.41 8.51
N GLU A 196 -14.28 -14.38 8.44
CA GLU A 196 -14.61 -15.82 8.40
C GLU A 196 -15.32 -16.30 9.67
N LYS A 197 -15.03 -15.68 10.83
CA LYS A 197 -15.57 -16.13 12.12
C LYS A 197 -17.07 -15.82 12.29
N ASN A 198 -17.52 -14.69 11.72
CA ASN A 198 -18.90 -14.24 11.78
C ASN A 198 -19.36 -13.69 10.43
N PRO A 199 -19.36 -14.48 9.37
CA PRO A 199 -19.62 -13.99 8.01
C PRO A 199 -20.99 -13.31 7.85
N ALA A 200 -21.98 -13.71 8.64
CA ALA A 200 -23.31 -13.12 8.63
C ALA A 200 -23.33 -11.62 9.01
N GLU A 201 -22.38 -11.14 9.81
CA GLU A 201 -22.26 -9.69 10.13
C GLU A 201 -22.00 -8.83 8.88
N TRP A 202 -21.39 -9.42 7.85
CA TRP A 202 -21.13 -8.78 6.56
C TRP A 202 -22.06 -9.26 5.45
N GLY A 203 -23.22 -9.87 5.82
CA GLY A 203 -24.18 -10.37 4.84
C GLY A 203 -23.66 -11.53 3.99
N ILE A 204 -22.66 -12.25 4.46
CA ILE A 204 -22.12 -13.42 3.78
C ILE A 204 -22.91 -14.66 4.20
N LYS A 205 -23.30 -15.45 3.22
CA LYS A 205 -23.90 -16.76 3.39
C LYS A 205 -23.21 -17.79 2.48
N ASN A 206 -23.50 -19.07 2.72
CA ASN A 206 -23.00 -20.17 1.90
C ASN A 206 -21.48 -20.14 1.68
N LEU A 207 -20.72 -19.94 2.77
CA LEU A 207 -19.26 -19.97 2.74
C LEU A 207 -18.77 -21.39 2.46
N TYR A 208 -18.03 -21.61 1.37
CA TYR A 208 -17.57 -22.94 0.97
C TYR A 208 -16.27 -22.87 0.16
N THR A 209 -15.57 -24.00 0.09
CA THR A 209 -14.46 -24.18 -0.85
C THR A 209 -14.94 -25.12 -1.97
N PRO A 210 -14.90 -24.71 -3.24
CA PRO A 210 -15.22 -25.60 -4.35
C PRO A 210 -14.33 -26.85 -4.31
N PRO A 211 -14.86 -28.05 -4.58
CA PRO A 211 -14.09 -29.30 -4.51
C PRO A 211 -12.85 -29.32 -5.41
N GLU A 212 -12.90 -28.61 -6.52
CA GLU A 212 -11.78 -28.45 -7.47
C GLU A 212 -10.69 -27.50 -6.99
N HIS A 213 -10.92 -26.78 -5.88
CA HIS A 213 -10.01 -25.80 -5.28
C HIS A 213 -9.52 -26.25 -3.91
N ASP A 214 -9.11 -27.50 -3.75
CA ASP A 214 -8.69 -28.08 -2.47
C ASP A 214 -7.44 -27.41 -1.84
N LEU A 215 -6.62 -26.75 -2.67
CA LEU A 215 -5.45 -25.98 -2.24
C LEU A 215 -5.74 -24.47 -2.11
N SER A 216 -6.99 -24.03 -2.28
CA SER A 216 -7.32 -22.60 -2.17
C SER A 216 -7.16 -22.09 -0.74
N LEU A 217 -6.53 -20.95 -0.60
CA LEU A 217 -6.49 -20.18 0.65
C LEU A 217 -7.74 -19.32 0.84
N GLY A 218 -8.55 -19.13 -0.20
CA GLY A 218 -9.78 -18.35 -0.19
C GLY A 218 -11.04 -19.22 -0.13
N TYR A 219 -12.15 -18.57 0.14
CA TYR A 219 -13.50 -19.14 0.11
C TYR A 219 -14.34 -18.56 -1.00
N SER A 220 -15.20 -19.36 -1.57
CA SER A 220 -16.36 -18.88 -2.32
C SER A 220 -17.53 -18.62 -1.37
N TYR A 221 -18.34 -17.61 -1.68
CA TYR A 221 -19.45 -17.21 -0.84
C TYR A 221 -20.54 -16.51 -1.66
N GLU A 222 -21.72 -16.35 -1.06
CA GLU A 222 -22.80 -15.52 -1.57
C GLU A 222 -23.03 -14.36 -0.61
N THR A 223 -23.44 -13.20 -1.14
CA THR A 223 -23.82 -12.03 -0.35
C THR A 223 -25.35 -11.89 -0.27
N THR A 224 -25.81 -11.30 0.84
CA THR A 224 -27.22 -10.91 1.02
C THR A 224 -27.37 -9.38 1.01
N ILE A 225 -26.26 -8.64 1.08
CA ILE A 225 -26.19 -7.19 1.12
C ILE A 225 -25.00 -6.78 0.23
N GLY A 226 -25.11 -5.64 -0.47
CA GLY A 226 -24.11 -5.18 -1.39
C GLY A 226 -24.17 -5.91 -2.73
N MET A 227 -23.10 -5.83 -3.50
CA MET A 227 -22.98 -6.46 -4.81
C MET A 227 -22.79 -7.97 -4.68
N ASN A 228 -23.35 -8.75 -5.61
CA ASN A 228 -23.05 -10.16 -5.77
C ASN A 228 -21.78 -10.38 -6.62
N SER A 229 -21.30 -11.61 -6.69
CA SER A 229 -20.04 -11.95 -7.37
C SER A 229 -20.07 -11.63 -8.87
N GLU A 230 -21.22 -11.73 -9.55
CA GLU A 230 -21.35 -11.40 -10.98
C GLU A 230 -21.24 -9.88 -11.20
N GLU A 231 -21.97 -9.10 -10.39
CA GLU A 231 -21.90 -7.63 -10.41
C GLU A 231 -20.49 -7.12 -10.09
N ILE A 232 -19.80 -7.75 -9.13
CA ILE A 232 -18.40 -7.41 -8.78
C ILE A 232 -17.48 -7.70 -9.96
N ASN A 233 -17.59 -8.87 -10.58
CA ASN A 233 -16.77 -9.26 -11.73
C ASN A 233 -16.95 -8.30 -12.90
N GLU A 234 -18.19 -7.98 -13.27
CA GLU A 234 -18.48 -7.05 -14.34
C GLU A 234 -17.91 -5.66 -14.08
N LEU A 235 -18.14 -5.14 -12.87
CA LEU A 235 -17.63 -3.83 -12.46
C LEU A 235 -16.10 -3.81 -12.46
N TYR A 236 -15.48 -4.82 -11.91
CA TYR A 236 -14.02 -4.94 -11.83
C TYR A 236 -13.37 -4.92 -13.21
N GLN A 237 -13.88 -5.69 -14.18
CA GLN A 237 -13.36 -5.69 -15.55
C GLN A 237 -13.46 -4.31 -16.21
N GLN A 238 -14.58 -3.62 -16.03
CA GLN A 238 -14.77 -2.26 -16.54
C GLN A 238 -13.78 -1.27 -15.92
N LEU A 239 -13.54 -1.40 -14.61
CA LEU A 239 -12.66 -0.47 -13.85
C LEU A 239 -11.18 -0.71 -14.11
N ILE A 240 -10.75 -1.96 -14.27
CA ILE A 240 -9.35 -2.27 -14.61
C ILE A 240 -9.00 -1.65 -15.97
N GLU A 241 -9.89 -1.78 -16.95
CA GLU A 241 -9.66 -1.18 -18.27
C GLU A 241 -9.59 0.35 -18.17
N LYS A 242 -10.48 0.97 -17.41
CA LYS A 242 -10.50 2.42 -17.20
C LYS A 242 -9.26 2.91 -16.47
N LEU A 243 -8.92 2.30 -15.34
CA LEU A 243 -7.73 2.65 -14.56
C LEU A 243 -6.44 2.39 -15.32
N GLY A 244 -6.36 1.30 -16.08
CA GLY A 244 -5.18 0.95 -16.85
C GLY A 244 -4.82 1.94 -17.95
N ARG A 245 -5.77 2.77 -18.38
CA ARG A 245 -5.54 3.85 -19.35
C ARG A 245 -5.04 5.14 -18.69
N GLU A 246 -5.49 5.44 -17.47
CA GLU A 246 -5.28 6.72 -16.80
C GLU A 246 -4.19 6.63 -15.70
N VAL A 247 -4.05 5.47 -15.12
CA VAL A 247 -3.12 5.23 -14.02
C VAL A 247 -2.22 4.05 -14.38
N MET A 248 -0.93 4.13 -14.07
CA MET A 248 -0.05 2.98 -14.22
C MET A 248 -0.47 1.91 -13.23
N THR A 249 -1.31 0.97 -13.69
CA THR A 249 -1.66 -0.22 -12.93
C THR A 249 -0.63 -1.31 -13.22
N PHE A 250 -0.02 -1.82 -12.16
CA PHE A 250 0.97 -2.88 -12.33
C PHE A 250 0.50 -4.13 -11.59
N PRO A 251 0.17 -5.20 -12.31
CA PRO A 251 -0.10 -6.46 -11.65
C PRO A 251 1.19 -6.98 -11.00
N HIS A 252 1.16 -7.09 -9.68
CA HIS A 252 2.03 -7.93 -8.82
C HIS A 252 3.54 -8.05 -9.15
N ASN A 253 4.19 -7.05 -9.73
CA ASN A 253 5.60 -7.14 -10.04
C ASN A 253 6.45 -6.23 -9.14
N TYR A 254 7.09 -6.81 -8.13
CA TYR A 254 8.10 -6.15 -7.30
C TYR A 254 9.18 -5.42 -8.11
N SER A 255 9.56 -5.95 -9.27
CA SER A 255 10.51 -5.33 -10.20
C SER A 255 10.09 -3.93 -10.65
N LEU A 256 8.82 -3.63 -10.59
CA LEU A 256 8.27 -2.36 -11.06
C LEU A 256 8.21 -1.31 -9.95
N SER A 257 7.91 -1.71 -8.71
CA SER A 257 8.09 -0.84 -7.53
C SER A 257 9.54 -0.36 -7.44
N ASP A 258 10.48 -1.25 -7.76
CA ASP A 258 11.90 -0.97 -7.85
C ASP A 258 12.21 0.00 -8.99
N GLY A 259 11.60 -0.20 -10.15
CA GLY A 259 11.70 0.72 -11.29
C GLY A 259 11.10 2.08 -10.99
N LEU A 260 9.97 2.15 -10.29
CA LEU A 260 9.33 3.40 -9.89
C LEU A 260 10.12 4.16 -8.83
N LEU A 261 10.73 3.45 -7.87
CA LEU A 261 11.66 4.06 -6.92
C LEU A 261 12.85 4.69 -7.65
N TYR A 262 13.42 3.96 -8.61
CA TYR A 262 14.50 4.43 -9.46
C TYR A 262 14.09 5.63 -10.30
N LEU A 263 12.93 5.57 -10.96
CA LEU A 263 12.38 6.66 -11.76
C LEU A 263 12.05 7.88 -10.90
N ALA A 264 11.41 7.72 -9.75
CA ALA A 264 11.12 8.83 -8.83
C ALA A 264 12.39 9.54 -8.35
N HIS A 265 13.49 8.79 -8.17
CA HIS A 265 14.79 9.36 -7.88
C HIS A 265 15.36 10.14 -9.06
N HIS A 266 15.35 9.54 -10.24
CA HIS A 266 15.96 10.15 -11.43
C HIS A 266 15.16 11.31 -12.01
N GLN A 267 13.84 11.33 -11.88
CA GLN A 267 13.03 12.48 -12.30
C GLN A 267 13.36 13.76 -11.54
N ARG A 268 13.87 13.68 -10.32
CA ARG A 268 14.34 14.85 -9.56
C ARG A 268 15.76 15.29 -9.90
N ASN A 269 16.58 14.38 -10.44
CA ASN A 269 18.00 14.64 -10.75
C ASN A 269 18.26 14.66 -12.27
N SER A 270 17.30 15.14 -13.11
CA SER A 270 17.52 15.31 -14.54
C SER A 270 17.26 14.15 -15.50
N LEU A 271 16.09 13.50 -15.43
CA LEU A 271 15.65 12.72 -16.60
C LEU A 271 15.57 13.61 -17.86
N THR A 272 15.18 14.86 -17.69
CA THR A 272 15.14 15.89 -18.73
C THR A 272 16.53 16.25 -19.29
N GLU A 273 17.55 16.27 -18.47
CA GLU A 273 18.94 16.55 -18.94
C GLU A 273 19.56 15.34 -19.64
N ARG A 274 19.25 14.11 -19.22
CA ARG A 274 19.79 12.90 -19.86
C ARG A 274 19.05 12.50 -21.13
N LEU A 275 17.74 12.72 -21.22
CA LEU A 275 16.99 12.49 -22.45
C LEU A 275 17.24 13.59 -23.50
N GLY A 276 17.52 14.82 -23.05
CA GLY A 276 17.99 15.90 -23.93
C GLY A 276 19.41 15.72 -24.46
N ALA A 277 20.21 14.85 -23.85
CA ALA A 277 21.55 14.49 -24.31
C ALA A 277 21.56 13.29 -25.28
N LEU A 278 20.43 12.65 -25.53
CA LEU A 278 20.23 11.56 -26.49
C LEU A 278 19.43 11.99 -27.73
N ALA A 279 19.01 13.25 -27.80
CA ALA A 279 18.44 13.90 -28.98
C ALA A 279 19.46 14.85 -29.62
#